data_7723fdd3016adfc833f2ff4446d4cdc1
#
_entry.id   7723fdd3016adfc833f2ff4446d4cdc1
#
_cell.length_a   1.000
_cell.length_b   1.000
_cell.length_c   1.000
_cell.angle_alpha   90.00
_cell.angle_beta   90.00
_cell.angle_gamma   90.00
#
_symmetry.space_group_name_H-M   'P 1'
#
loop_
_entity.id
_entity.type
_entity.pdbx_description
1 polymer ?
#
loop_
_entity_poly.entity_id
_entity_poly.type
_entity_poly.pdbx_seq_one_letter_code
_entity_poly.pdbx_strand_id
1 'polypeptide(L)'
;MVLSQEVFFPLTVFYDGSCPVCSREIAHYRALNRVGRLHFVDISAPSFDAGGWALDRTALFRAMHARDSAGRLYFGVDAFRALWLGLPGPRYRRLSRLLGLPGLHLLAVLGYGVFARLRHLLPRRRPRDP
;
A
#
# COMPACT_ATOMS: atom_id res chain seq x y z
N MET A 1 10.68 -14.01 4.52
CA MET A 1 9.97 -12.73 4.55
C MET A 1 10.35 -11.87 3.37
N VAL A 2 9.35 -11.27 2.76
CA VAL A 2 9.51 -10.52 1.51
C VAL A 2 10.50 -9.37 1.66
N LEU A 3 10.48 -8.66 2.79
CA LEU A 3 11.34 -7.49 3.02
C LEU A 3 12.70 -7.80 3.65
N SER A 4 13.09 -9.06 3.71
CA SER A 4 14.49 -9.41 3.94
C SER A 4 15.34 -9.06 2.73
N GLN A 5 14.71 -8.83 1.59
CA GLN A 5 15.35 -8.43 0.35
C GLN A 5 15.10 -6.95 0.07
N GLU A 6 15.99 -6.37 -0.71
CA GLU A 6 15.93 -4.95 -1.07
C GLU A 6 14.71 -4.64 -1.92
N VAL A 7 14.06 -3.51 -1.64
CA VAL A 7 12.96 -2.96 -2.44
C VAL A 7 13.54 -2.06 -3.51
N PHE A 8 13.17 -2.28 -4.77
CA PHE A 8 13.66 -1.50 -5.90
C PHE A 8 12.66 -0.39 -6.26
N PHE A 9 13.07 0.85 -6.11
CA PHE A 9 12.25 2.01 -6.42
C PHE A 9 12.41 2.43 -7.90
N PRO A 10 11.41 3.06 -8.51
CA PRO A 10 10.14 3.49 -7.92
C PRO A 10 9.22 2.32 -7.59
N LEU A 11 8.45 2.50 -6.52
CA LEU A 11 7.45 1.54 -6.07
C LEU A 11 6.07 2.08 -6.46
N THR A 12 5.27 1.26 -7.14
CA THR A 12 3.88 1.59 -7.45
C THR A 12 2.97 1.03 -6.36
N VAL A 13 2.17 1.90 -5.75
CA VAL A 13 1.27 1.55 -4.65
C VAL A 13 -0.16 1.61 -5.17
N PHE A 14 -0.87 0.50 -5.08
CA PHE A 14 -2.28 0.38 -5.50
C PHE A 14 -3.16 0.49 -4.26
N TYR A 15 -3.99 1.52 -4.21
CA TYR A 15 -4.82 1.81 -3.04
C TYR A 15 -6.27 2.04 -3.45
N ASP A 16 -7.18 1.82 -2.50
CA ASP A 16 -8.61 2.05 -2.71
C ASP A 16 -8.96 3.49 -2.30
N GLY A 17 -9.04 4.39 -3.27
CA GLY A 17 -9.39 5.79 -3.03
C GLY A 17 -10.83 6.00 -2.58
N SER A 18 -11.70 5.02 -2.71
CA SER A 18 -13.07 5.07 -2.21
C SER A 18 -13.16 4.82 -0.70
N CYS A 19 -12.12 4.27 -0.09
CA CYS A 19 -12.03 4.06 1.35
C CYS A 19 -11.53 5.35 2.02
N PRO A 20 -12.30 5.96 2.95
CA PRO A 20 -11.89 7.24 3.55
C PRO A 20 -10.59 7.15 4.34
N VAL A 21 -10.36 6.04 5.05
CA VAL A 21 -9.13 5.83 5.82
C VAL A 21 -7.93 5.65 4.88
N CYS A 22 -8.07 4.80 3.85
CA CYS A 22 -7.01 4.56 2.87
C CYS A 22 -6.66 5.85 2.11
N SER A 23 -7.66 6.59 1.70
CA SER A 23 -7.49 7.85 0.97
C SER A 23 -6.74 8.89 1.80
N ARG A 24 -7.06 9.00 3.09
CA ARG A 24 -6.40 9.92 4.02
C ARG A 24 -4.93 9.53 4.23
N GLU A 25 -4.67 8.25 4.42
CA GLU A 25 -3.30 7.74 4.59
C GLU A 25 -2.44 8.02 3.36
N ILE A 26 -2.97 7.76 2.19
CA ILE A 26 -2.24 7.99 0.94
C ILE A 26 -2.00 9.49 0.71
N ALA A 27 -2.97 10.36 1.06
CA ALA A 27 -2.76 11.80 0.97
C ALA A 27 -1.59 12.26 1.85
N HIS A 28 -1.47 11.67 3.05
CA HIS A 28 -0.35 11.94 3.94
C HIS A 28 0.98 11.51 3.32
N TYR A 29 1.03 10.30 2.75
CA TYR A 29 2.25 9.80 2.11
C TYR A 29 2.62 10.60 0.86
N ARG A 30 1.63 11.05 0.07
CA ARG A 30 1.89 11.92 -1.09
C ARG A 30 2.57 13.23 -0.68
N ALA A 31 2.15 13.80 0.45
CA ALA A 31 2.76 15.03 0.96
C ALA A 31 4.22 14.81 1.36
N LEU A 32 4.59 13.60 1.79
CA LEU A 32 5.95 13.24 2.18
C LEU A 32 6.82 12.77 1.01
N ASN A 33 6.23 12.44 -0.13
CA ASN A 33 6.91 11.83 -1.27
C ASN A 33 7.65 12.89 -2.11
N ARG A 34 8.62 13.56 -1.51
CA ARG A 34 9.35 14.67 -2.16
C ARG A 34 10.34 14.21 -3.21
N VAL A 35 10.90 13.01 -3.04
CA VAL A 35 11.93 12.46 -3.93
C VAL A 35 11.33 11.72 -5.13
N GLY A 36 10.01 11.42 -5.09
CA GLY A 36 9.32 10.76 -6.18
C GLY A 36 9.61 9.27 -6.30
N ARG A 37 9.94 8.60 -5.21
CA ARG A 37 10.18 7.15 -5.19
C ARG A 37 8.91 6.32 -5.23
N LEU A 38 7.77 6.95 -4.97
CA LEU A 38 6.47 6.30 -4.87
C LEU A 38 5.54 6.80 -5.96
N HIS A 39 4.84 5.88 -6.60
CA HIS A 39 3.75 6.17 -7.53
C HIS A 39 2.47 5.61 -6.97
N PHE A 40 1.42 6.42 -6.86
CA PHE A 40 0.16 6.01 -6.27
C PHE A 40 -0.90 5.83 -7.35
N VAL A 41 -1.54 4.67 -7.36
CA VAL A 41 -2.59 4.33 -8.32
C VAL A 41 -3.87 4.01 -7.56
N ASP A 42 -4.95 4.77 -7.84
CA ASP A 42 -6.26 4.56 -7.24
C ASP A 42 -7.01 3.49 -8.00
N ILE A 43 -7.19 2.33 -7.38
CA ILE A 43 -7.88 1.20 -8.02
C ILE A 43 -9.40 1.42 -8.11
N SER A 44 -9.95 2.40 -7.37
CA SER A 44 -11.37 2.74 -7.43
C SER A 44 -11.70 3.74 -8.53
N ALA A 45 -10.69 4.36 -9.14
CA ALA A 45 -10.89 5.32 -10.20
C ALA A 45 -11.52 4.64 -11.44
N PRO A 46 -12.48 5.30 -12.12
CA PRO A 46 -13.11 4.71 -13.32
C PRO A 46 -12.13 4.34 -14.44
N SER A 47 -11.01 5.06 -14.53
CA SER A 47 -9.97 4.81 -15.53
C SER A 47 -9.05 3.63 -15.19
N PHE A 48 -9.15 3.07 -13.98
CA PHE A 48 -8.24 2.00 -13.57
C PHE A 48 -8.57 0.68 -14.29
N ASP A 49 -7.54 0.05 -14.86
CA ASP A 49 -7.65 -1.23 -15.55
C ASP A 49 -6.67 -2.23 -14.93
N ALA A 50 -7.17 -3.15 -14.11
CA ALA A 50 -6.36 -4.19 -13.47
C ALA A 50 -5.69 -5.10 -14.51
N GLY A 51 -6.37 -5.39 -15.61
CA GLY A 51 -5.84 -6.21 -16.69
C GLY A 51 -4.60 -5.60 -17.34
N GLY A 52 -4.58 -4.27 -17.48
CA GLY A 52 -3.43 -3.55 -18.00
C GLY A 52 -2.20 -3.65 -17.11
N TRP A 53 -2.39 -3.91 -15.83
CA TRP A 53 -1.32 -4.13 -14.87
C TRP A 53 -1.00 -5.62 -14.66
N ALA A 54 -1.74 -6.52 -15.31
CA ALA A 54 -1.66 -7.97 -15.09
C ALA A 54 -1.93 -8.34 -13.63
N LEU A 55 -2.92 -7.68 -13.00
CA LEU A 55 -3.30 -7.89 -11.61
C LEU A 55 -4.76 -8.32 -11.52
N ASP A 56 -5.09 -9.02 -10.42
CA ASP A 56 -6.47 -9.42 -10.14
C ASP A 56 -7.18 -8.31 -9.36
N ARG A 57 -8.25 -7.76 -9.95
CA ARG A 57 -9.05 -6.69 -9.35
C ARG A 57 -9.60 -7.08 -7.98
N THR A 58 -10.10 -8.31 -7.82
CA THR A 58 -10.65 -8.77 -6.54
C THR A 58 -9.60 -8.78 -5.45
N ALA A 59 -8.40 -9.29 -5.76
CA ALA A 59 -7.30 -9.31 -4.80
C ALA A 59 -6.86 -7.89 -4.41
N LEU A 60 -6.85 -6.96 -5.35
CA LEU A 60 -6.49 -5.57 -5.10
C LEU A 60 -7.43 -4.90 -4.10
N PHE A 61 -8.73 -5.21 -4.14
CA PHE A 61 -9.69 -4.66 -3.18
C PHE A 61 -9.67 -5.37 -1.81
N ARG A 62 -9.06 -6.55 -1.72
CA ARG A 62 -8.93 -7.28 -0.45
C ARG A 62 -7.78 -6.75 0.41
N ALA A 63 -6.72 -6.31 -0.20
CA ALA A 63 -5.54 -5.82 0.51
C ALA A 63 -4.79 -4.81 -0.35
N MET A 64 -4.08 -3.89 0.30
CA MET A 64 -3.21 -2.98 -0.43
C MET A 64 -2.09 -3.77 -1.10
N HIS A 65 -1.80 -3.41 -2.35
CA HIS A 65 -0.73 -4.00 -3.13
C HIS A 65 0.30 -2.95 -3.48
N ALA A 66 1.54 -3.39 -3.67
CA ALA A 66 2.60 -2.57 -4.23
C ALA A 66 3.47 -3.43 -5.12
N ARG A 67 4.03 -2.82 -6.16
CA ARG A 67 4.95 -3.49 -7.09
C ARG A 67 6.20 -2.63 -7.23
N ASP A 68 7.37 -3.22 -7.03
CA ASP A 68 8.61 -2.49 -7.22
C ASP A 68 9.06 -2.51 -8.69
N SER A 69 10.15 -1.79 -8.99
CA SER A 69 10.65 -1.67 -10.37
C SER A 69 11.23 -2.98 -10.91
N ALA A 70 11.51 -3.94 -10.04
CA ALA A 70 11.94 -5.28 -10.44
C ALA A 70 10.75 -6.22 -10.72
N GLY A 71 9.51 -5.74 -10.53
CA GLY A 71 8.29 -6.53 -10.76
C GLY A 71 7.82 -7.33 -9.56
N ARG A 72 8.48 -7.20 -8.41
CA ARG A 72 8.10 -7.92 -7.20
C ARG A 72 6.86 -7.30 -6.58
N LEU A 73 5.90 -8.15 -6.18
CA LEU A 73 4.66 -7.72 -5.53
C LEU A 73 4.77 -7.83 -4.01
N TYR A 74 4.17 -6.85 -3.34
CA TYR A 74 4.01 -6.82 -1.89
C TYR A 74 2.53 -6.63 -1.59
N PHE A 75 2.01 -7.28 -0.54
CA PHE A 75 0.60 -7.14 -0.16
C PHE A 75 0.46 -6.85 1.33
N GLY A 76 -0.65 -6.18 1.69
CA GLY A 76 -1.01 -5.93 3.07
C GLY A 76 0.08 -5.21 3.83
N VAL A 77 0.47 -5.76 4.97
CA VAL A 77 1.50 -5.16 5.84
C VAL A 77 2.83 -4.99 5.10
N ASP A 78 3.22 -5.96 4.28
CA ASP A 78 4.48 -5.87 3.54
C ASP A 78 4.44 -4.76 2.48
N ALA A 79 3.27 -4.47 1.90
CA ALA A 79 3.10 -3.32 1.01
C ALA A 79 3.33 -2.01 1.76
N PHE A 80 2.80 -1.86 2.98
CA PHE A 80 3.07 -0.70 3.83
C PHE A 80 4.54 -0.59 4.19
N ARG A 81 5.17 -1.70 4.55
CA ARG A 81 6.60 -1.69 4.89
C ARG A 81 7.45 -1.25 3.70
N ALA A 82 7.14 -1.73 2.51
CA ALA A 82 7.84 -1.32 1.29
C ALA A 82 7.63 0.17 0.99
N LEU A 83 6.40 0.66 1.15
CA LEU A 83 6.06 2.07 0.98
C LEU A 83 6.86 2.95 1.93
N TRP A 84 6.92 2.59 3.20
CA TRP A 84 7.63 3.37 4.20
C TRP A 84 9.13 3.48 3.92
N LEU A 85 9.74 2.47 3.30
CA LEU A 85 11.14 2.53 2.88
C LEU A 85 11.37 3.57 1.77
N GLY A 86 10.33 3.93 1.02
CA GLY A 86 10.39 4.97 0.00
C GLY A 86 10.17 6.38 0.51
N LEU A 87 9.78 6.54 1.78
CA LEU A 87 9.56 7.85 2.39
C LEU A 87 10.85 8.40 2.98
N PRO A 88 11.02 9.75 3.00
CA PRO A 88 12.22 10.36 3.54
C PRO A 88 12.30 10.24 5.06
N GLY A 89 13.52 10.24 5.58
CA GLY A 89 13.80 10.23 7.01
C GLY A 89 13.87 8.85 7.63
N PRO A 90 14.45 8.73 8.84
CA PRO A 90 14.65 7.44 9.50
C PRO A 90 13.40 6.88 10.17
N ARG A 91 12.39 7.72 10.44
CA ARG A 91 11.18 7.35 11.18
C ARG A 91 10.44 6.18 10.53
N TYR A 92 10.14 6.30 9.25
CA TYR A 92 9.41 5.27 8.51
C TYR A 92 10.25 4.03 8.24
N ARG A 93 11.56 4.21 8.08
CA ARG A 93 12.49 3.08 7.94
C ARG A 93 12.50 2.23 9.22
N ARG A 94 12.54 2.88 10.39
CA ARG A 94 12.47 2.19 11.68
C ARG A 94 11.14 1.48 11.86
N LEU A 95 10.05 2.13 11.51
CA LEU A 95 8.70 1.56 11.58
C LEU A 95 8.59 0.32 10.69
N SER A 96 9.12 0.38 9.48
CA SER A 96 9.16 -0.76 8.57
C SER A 96 9.91 -1.94 9.18
N ARG A 97 11.07 -1.70 9.77
CA ARG A 97 11.88 -2.74 10.42
C ARG A 97 11.17 -3.35 11.62
N LEU A 98 10.54 -2.50 12.45
CA LEU A 98 9.80 -2.96 13.63
C LEU A 98 8.68 -3.93 13.25
N LEU A 99 7.88 -3.59 12.25
CA LEU A 99 6.81 -4.47 11.79
C LEU A 99 7.30 -5.70 11.04
N GLY A 100 8.62 -5.80 10.81
CA GLY A 100 9.25 -7.00 10.29
C GLY A 100 9.62 -8.02 11.36
N LEU A 101 9.60 -7.65 12.64
CA LEU A 101 9.91 -8.59 13.72
C LEU A 101 8.80 -9.64 13.82
N PRO A 102 9.14 -10.94 14.08
CA PRO A 102 8.16 -12.03 13.96
C PRO A 102 6.86 -11.83 14.73
N GLY A 103 6.93 -11.44 16.00
CA GLY A 103 5.72 -11.23 16.81
C GLY A 103 4.92 -10.02 16.37
N LEU A 104 5.59 -8.89 16.13
CA LEU A 104 4.95 -7.65 15.69
C LEU A 104 4.38 -7.80 14.28
N HIS A 105 5.09 -8.50 13.40
CA HIS A 105 4.60 -8.76 12.05
C HIS A 105 3.30 -9.57 12.08
N LEU A 106 3.25 -10.62 12.91
CA LEU A 106 2.05 -11.42 13.06
C LEU A 106 0.87 -10.59 13.57
N LEU A 107 1.08 -9.78 14.61
CA LEU A 107 0.04 -8.90 15.13
C LEU A 107 -0.43 -7.89 14.08
N ALA A 108 0.50 -7.33 13.31
CA ALA A 108 0.17 -6.38 12.25
C ALA A 108 -0.63 -7.04 11.14
N VAL A 109 -0.27 -8.26 10.74
CA VAL A 109 -1.01 -9.02 9.72
C VAL A 109 -2.43 -9.32 10.18
N LEU A 110 -2.59 -9.74 11.43
CA LEU A 110 -3.92 -10.03 11.99
C LEU A 110 -4.75 -8.75 12.09
N GLY A 111 -4.16 -7.66 12.60
CA GLY A 111 -4.84 -6.37 12.70
C GLY A 111 -5.24 -5.80 11.35
N TYR A 112 -4.34 -5.86 10.38
CA TYR A 112 -4.64 -5.42 9.03
C TYR A 112 -5.74 -6.28 8.39
N GLY A 113 -5.72 -7.59 8.61
CA GLY A 113 -6.75 -8.50 8.11
C GLY A 113 -8.14 -8.14 8.64
N VAL A 114 -8.22 -7.81 9.94
CA VAL A 114 -9.47 -7.34 10.54
C VAL A 114 -9.92 -6.02 9.90
N PHE A 115 -9.02 -5.05 9.81
CA PHE A 115 -9.31 -3.76 9.17
C PHE A 115 -9.77 -3.94 7.72
N ALA A 116 -9.07 -4.77 6.94
CA ALA A 116 -9.39 -4.99 5.53
C ALA A 116 -10.79 -5.58 5.34
N ARG A 117 -11.25 -6.40 6.28
CA ARG A 117 -12.62 -6.94 6.28
C ARG A 117 -13.65 -5.90 6.69
N LEU A 118 -13.31 -5.07 7.70
CA LEU A 118 -14.25 -4.10 8.27
C LEU A 118 -14.34 -2.82 7.44
N ARG A 119 -13.35 -2.51 6.60
CA ARG A 119 -13.37 -1.27 5.82
C ARG A 119 -14.55 -1.18 4.87
N HIS A 120 -15.17 -2.31 4.51
CA HIS A 120 -16.38 -2.33 3.69
C HIS A 120 -17.59 -1.73 4.42
N LEU A 121 -17.53 -1.61 5.74
CA LEU A 121 -18.55 -0.97 6.55
C LEU A 121 -18.39 0.55 6.61
N LEU A 122 -17.25 1.08 6.14
CA LEU A 122 -17.01 2.53 6.11
C LEU A 122 -17.78 3.17 4.96
N PRO A 123 -18.27 4.42 5.15
CA PRO A 123 -18.92 5.16 4.05
C PRO A 123 -17.94 5.34 2.90
N ARG A 124 -18.35 4.94 1.70
CA ARG A 124 -17.51 5.04 0.52
C ARG A 124 -17.48 6.44 -0.05
N ARG A 125 -16.30 6.90 -0.42
CA ARG A 125 -16.14 8.15 -1.13
C ARG A 125 -16.31 7.96 -2.63
N ARG A 126 -16.76 9.01 -3.31
CA ARG A 126 -16.83 8.98 -4.77
C ARG A 126 -15.41 8.96 -5.34
N PRO A 127 -15.08 7.99 -6.21
CA PRO A 127 -13.74 7.94 -6.78
C PRO A 127 -13.48 9.16 -7.67
N ARG A 128 -12.23 9.60 -7.69
CA ARG A 128 -11.77 10.67 -8.57
C ARG A 128 -10.80 10.08 -9.56
N ASP A 129 -10.95 10.43 -10.82
CA ASP A 129 -9.92 10.12 -11.81
C ASP A 129 -8.68 10.98 -11.55
N PRO A 130 -7.49 10.40 -11.74
CA PRO A 130 -6.24 11.14 -11.57
C PRO A 130 -6.08 12.27 -12.61
#